data_9cb9fe0dcc73233243705d74a758a611
#
_entry.id   9cb9fe0dcc73233243705d74a758a611
#
_cell.length_a   1.000
_cell.length_b   1.000
_cell.length_c   1.000
_cell.angle_alpha   90.00
_cell.angle_beta   90.00
_cell.angle_gamma   90.00
#
_symmetry.space_group_name_H-M   'P 1'
#
loop_
_entity.id
_entity.type
_entity.pdbx_description
1 polymer ?
#
loop_
_entity_poly.entity_id
_entity_poly.type
_entity_poly.pdbx_seq_one_letter_code
_entity_poly.pdbx_strand_id
1 'polypeptide(L)'
;MAGAVDYITKPLSAPITLLRVRTQLALVNQRRALEDQIHERTEELHETRLQLIRGLARAMEYREGGITQRVLRVSEYVQLLSEALGLKGKVCELLSRAAPLYGVGKMGVPEHILTKAEALNDREWTEMRKHPEIGAQIIGEHKDPLLGQARIMALTHHERWDGTGYPAKLKGEAIPVPGRIMAVADAFEAMTSTQRHRSPISAMGAAKKIAADSGKQFDPKIVSAFMKVVKQFDEVRARHKDELEGIHDLDFGAPAKK
;
A
#
# COMPACT_ATOMS: atom_id res chain seq x y z
N MET A 1 8.43 21.68 37.95
CA MET A 1 7.42 21.36 39.00
C MET A 1 7.78 20.03 39.61
N ALA A 2 7.91 19.93 40.94
CA ALA A 2 8.11 18.66 41.60
C ALA A 2 6.86 17.80 41.35
N GLY A 3 7.04 16.54 40.93
CA GLY A 3 5.95 15.62 40.50
C GLY A 3 5.07 15.08 41.66
N ALA A 4 4.76 15.91 42.63
CA ALA A 4 3.86 15.55 43.74
C ALA A 4 2.42 15.55 43.24
N VAL A 5 1.71 14.43 43.44
CA VAL A 5 0.31 14.23 43.06
C VAL A 5 -0.69 14.56 44.16
N ASP A 6 -0.22 14.67 45.40
CA ASP A 6 -1.04 15.03 46.57
C ASP A 6 -0.15 15.53 47.72
N TYR A 7 -0.75 16.18 48.75
CA TYR A 7 -0.06 16.65 49.96
C TYR A 7 -0.88 16.31 51.22
N ILE A 8 -0.18 16.15 52.34
CA ILE A 8 -0.80 15.83 53.61
C ILE A 8 -0.34 16.86 54.64
N THR A 9 -1.29 17.50 55.30
CA THR A 9 -1.03 18.49 56.36
C THR A 9 -0.80 17.85 57.72
N LYS A 10 0.02 18.49 58.55
CA LYS A 10 0.16 18.13 59.99
C LYS A 10 -0.99 18.70 60.82
N PRO A 11 -1.47 17.99 61.85
CA PRO A 11 -1.01 16.68 62.35
C PRO A 11 -1.46 15.53 61.45
N LEU A 12 -0.59 14.51 61.27
CA LEU A 12 -0.87 13.35 60.42
C LEU A 12 -1.93 12.46 61.05
N SER A 13 -2.99 12.18 60.28
CA SER A 13 -4.00 11.18 60.61
C SER A 13 -3.77 9.92 59.82
N ALA A 14 -3.44 8.80 60.44
CA ALA A 14 -3.15 7.55 59.75
C ALA A 14 -4.32 7.06 58.85
N PRO A 15 -5.60 7.13 59.26
CA PRO A 15 -6.72 6.75 58.42
C PRO A 15 -6.84 7.62 57.16
N ILE A 16 -6.67 8.94 57.28
CA ILE A 16 -6.76 9.88 56.17
C ILE A 16 -5.60 9.66 55.22
N THR A 17 -4.39 9.48 55.74
CA THR A 17 -3.20 9.20 54.94
C THR A 17 -3.36 7.91 54.13
N LEU A 18 -3.83 6.83 54.78
CA LEU A 18 -4.05 5.55 54.11
C LEU A 18 -5.11 5.64 53.00
N LEU A 19 -6.22 6.35 53.29
CA LEU A 19 -7.27 6.56 52.31
C LEU A 19 -6.73 7.30 51.07
N ARG A 20 -6.00 8.39 51.23
CA ARG A 20 -5.39 9.17 50.16
C ARG A 20 -4.42 8.33 49.31
N VAL A 21 -3.52 7.56 49.99
CA VAL A 21 -2.60 6.67 49.29
C VAL A 21 -3.36 5.62 48.44
N ARG A 22 -4.40 4.99 49.04
CA ARG A 22 -5.24 4.02 48.32
C ARG A 22 -5.93 4.63 47.13
N THR A 23 -6.49 5.85 47.27
CA THR A 23 -7.14 6.56 46.18
C THR A 23 -6.16 6.87 45.04
N GLN A 24 -4.97 7.37 45.37
CA GLN A 24 -3.94 7.66 44.37
C GLN A 24 -3.44 6.39 43.64
N LEU A 25 -3.24 5.30 44.37
CA LEU A 25 -2.89 4.01 43.78
C LEU A 25 -3.99 3.49 42.85
N ALA A 26 -5.26 3.59 43.28
CA ALA A 26 -6.39 3.19 42.42
C ALA A 26 -6.47 4.02 41.14
N LEU A 27 -6.27 5.34 41.20
CA LEU A 27 -6.22 6.22 40.03
C LEU A 27 -5.07 5.88 39.10
N VAL A 28 -3.87 5.61 39.64
CA VAL A 28 -2.72 5.19 38.83
C VAL A 28 -2.97 3.86 38.12
N ASN A 29 -3.54 2.88 38.83
CA ASN A 29 -3.86 1.57 38.28
C ASN A 29 -4.95 1.68 37.17
N GLN A 30 -5.99 2.48 37.43
CA GLN A 30 -7.05 2.73 36.46
C GLN A 30 -6.51 3.41 35.21
N ARG A 31 -5.62 4.40 35.36
CA ARG A 31 -4.99 5.09 34.24
C ARG A 31 -4.16 4.12 33.40
N ARG A 32 -3.33 3.28 34.02
CA ARG A 32 -2.54 2.27 33.32
C ARG A 32 -3.44 1.31 32.54
N ALA A 33 -4.48 0.79 33.18
CA ALA A 33 -5.43 -0.11 32.52
C ALA A 33 -6.10 0.55 31.30
N LEU A 34 -6.44 1.85 31.38
CA LEU A 34 -6.99 2.60 30.24
C LEU A 34 -5.94 2.83 29.15
N GLU A 35 -4.69 3.14 29.51
CA GLU A 35 -3.59 3.30 28.55
C GLU A 35 -3.34 1.98 27.80
N ASP A 36 -3.34 0.85 28.48
CA ASP A 36 -3.20 -0.49 27.88
C ASP A 36 -4.39 -0.81 26.93
N GLN A 37 -5.63 -0.53 27.36
CA GLN A 37 -6.81 -0.72 26.51
C GLN A 37 -6.79 0.18 25.26
N ILE A 38 -6.37 1.44 25.40
CA ILE A 38 -6.23 2.35 24.24
C ILE A 38 -5.19 1.79 23.27
N HIS A 39 -4.08 1.30 23.78
CA HIS A 39 -3.02 0.72 22.94
C HIS A 39 -3.54 -0.51 22.18
N GLU A 40 -4.15 -1.47 22.89
CA GLU A 40 -4.74 -2.67 22.30
C GLU A 40 -5.78 -2.34 21.21
N ARG A 41 -6.72 -1.44 21.52
CA ARG A 41 -7.75 -1.03 20.55
C ARG A 41 -7.18 -0.29 19.35
N THR A 42 -6.13 0.48 19.55
CA THR A 42 -5.46 1.18 18.46
C THR A 42 -4.79 0.20 17.50
N GLU A 43 -4.09 -0.82 18.04
CA GLU A 43 -3.47 -1.88 17.22
C GLU A 43 -4.52 -2.70 16.47
N GLU A 44 -5.63 -3.10 17.13
CA GLU A 44 -6.75 -3.80 16.52
C GLU A 44 -7.35 -3.00 15.35
N LEU A 45 -7.57 -1.70 15.53
CA LEU A 45 -8.06 -0.81 14.48
C LEU A 45 -7.08 -0.69 13.33
N HIS A 46 -5.78 -0.59 13.62
CA HIS A 46 -4.75 -0.54 12.58
C HIS A 46 -4.73 -1.81 11.75
N GLU A 47 -4.77 -2.98 12.38
CA GLU A 47 -4.77 -4.27 11.68
C GLU A 47 -6.04 -4.44 10.83
N THR A 48 -7.22 -4.17 11.42
CA THR A 48 -8.49 -4.24 10.70
C THR A 48 -8.50 -3.34 9.47
N ARG A 49 -7.97 -2.12 9.59
CA ARG A 49 -7.86 -1.18 8.47
C ARG A 49 -6.97 -1.72 7.36
N LEU A 50 -5.81 -2.32 7.69
CA LEU A 50 -4.93 -2.92 6.70
C LEU A 50 -5.58 -4.11 6.00
N GLN A 51 -6.35 -4.93 6.73
CA GLN A 51 -7.11 -6.03 6.16
C GLN A 51 -8.16 -5.53 5.15
N LEU A 52 -8.88 -4.45 5.47
CA LEU A 52 -9.85 -3.83 4.57
C LEU A 52 -9.18 -3.27 3.31
N ILE A 53 -8.04 -2.59 3.43
CA ILE A 53 -7.26 -2.08 2.30
C ILE A 53 -6.82 -3.22 1.38
N ARG A 54 -6.27 -4.29 1.94
CA ARG A 54 -5.85 -5.49 1.18
C ARG A 54 -7.04 -6.20 0.56
N GLY A 55 -8.17 -6.27 1.26
CA GLY A 55 -9.42 -6.83 0.74
C GLY A 55 -9.94 -6.08 -0.47
N LEU A 56 -9.96 -4.75 -0.41
CA LEU A 56 -10.36 -3.90 -1.53
C LEU A 56 -9.42 -4.06 -2.73
N ALA A 57 -8.11 -4.10 -2.50
CA ALA A 57 -7.13 -4.29 -3.56
C ALA A 57 -7.25 -5.68 -4.22
N ARG A 58 -7.52 -6.74 -3.45
CA ARG A 58 -7.81 -8.08 -3.98
C ARG A 58 -9.11 -8.14 -4.78
N ALA A 59 -10.15 -7.43 -4.36
CA ALA A 59 -11.40 -7.34 -5.12
C ALA A 59 -11.16 -6.70 -6.50
N MET A 60 -10.24 -5.75 -6.58
CA MET A 60 -9.78 -5.17 -7.84
C MET A 60 -9.06 -6.20 -8.72
N GLU A 61 -8.12 -6.95 -8.17
CA GLU A 61 -7.39 -7.99 -8.91
C GLU A 61 -8.34 -9.03 -9.47
N TYR A 62 -9.35 -9.44 -8.69
CA TYR A 62 -10.39 -10.37 -9.14
C TYR A 62 -11.13 -9.85 -10.38
N ARG A 63 -11.45 -8.56 -10.40
CA ARG A 63 -12.09 -7.92 -11.55
C ARG A 63 -11.18 -7.86 -12.78
N GLU A 64 -9.85 -7.81 -12.61
CA GLU A 64 -8.85 -7.87 -13.69
C GLU A 64 -8.66 -9.29 -14.26
N GLY A 65 -9.25 -10.30 -13.65
CA GLY A 65 -9.26 -11.67 -14.19
C GLY A 65 -8.60 -12.74 -13.34
N GLY A 66 -8.51 -12.54 -12.06
CA GLY A 66 -8.09 -13.56 -11.10
C GLY A 66 -7.57 -12.99 -9.80
N ILE A 67 -7.59 -13.80 -8.76
CA ILE A 67 -6.93 -13.46 -7.50
C ILE A 67 -5.45 -13.75 -7.68
N THR A 68 -4.65 -12.71 -7.65
CA THR A 68 -3.19 -12.80 -7.69
C THR A 68 -2.60 -12.41 -6.34
N GLN A 69 -1.35 -12.74 -6.12
CA GLN A 69 -0.60 -12.25 -4.96
C GLN A 69 0.05 -10.88 -5.21
N ARG A 70 -0.38 -10.18 -6.26
CA ARG A 70 0.18 -8.90 -6.71
C ARG A 70 0.20 -7.85 -5.61
N VAL A 71 -0.89 -7.73 -4.85
CA VAL A 71 -1.00 -6.77 -3.74
C VAL A 71 0.13 -6.96 -2.73
N LEU A 72 0.46 -8.21 -2.39
CA LEU A 72 1.53 -8.52 -1.44
C LEU A 72 2.90 -8.22 -2.07
N ARG A 73 3.12 -8.68 -3.31
CA ARG A 73 4.39 -8.44 -4.02
C ARG A 73 4.69 -6.96 -4.16
N VAL A 74 3.72 -6.18 -4.64
CA VAL A 74 3.90 -4.73 -4.83
C VAL A 74 4.19 -4.02 -3.52
N SER A 75 3.52 -4.39 -2.41
CA SER A 75 3.81 -3.84 -1.09
C SER A 75 5.26 -4.09 -0.66
N GLU A 76 5.76 -5.32 -0.84
CA GLU A 76 7.13 -5.67 -0.49
C GLU A 76 8.15 -5.01 -1.45
N TYR A 77 7.84 -4.87 -2.74
CA TYR A 77 8.70 -4.13 -3.69
C TYR A 77 8.86 -2.67 -3.29
N VAL A 78 7.78 -2.02 -2.92
CA VAL A 78 7.80 -0.63 -2.44
C VAL A 78 8.61 -0.52 -1.15
N GLN A 79 8.49 -1.48 -0.23
CA GLN A 79 9.28 -1.52 1.01
C GLN A 79 10.77 -1.60 0.70
N LEU A 80 11.20 -2.62 -0.06
CA LEU A 80 12.59 -2.86 -0.43
C LEU A 80 13.22 -1.67 -1.16
N LEU A 81 12.45 -1.08 -2.08
CA LEU A 81 12.94 0.06 -2.86
C LEU A 81 13.07 1.32 -2.01
N SER A 82 12.14 1.55 -1.10
CA SER A 82 12.18 2.66 -0.15
C SER A 82 13.38 2.54 0.80
N GLU A 83 13.68 1.35 1.29
CA GLU A 83 14.85 1.06 2.12
C GLU A 83 16.16 1.24 1.34
N ALA A 84 16.21 0.75 0.09
CA ALA A 84 17.38 0.92 -0.78
C ALA A 84 17.66 2.39 -1.15
N LEU A 85 16.64 3.24 -1.09
CA LEU A 85 16.75 4.70 -1.22
C LEU A 85 17.21 5.39 0.07
N GLY A 86 17.31 4.67 1.20
CA GLY A 86 17.71 5.20 2.50
C GLY A 86 16.59 5.98 3.21
N LEU A 87 15.32 5.71 2.91
CA LEU A 87 14.20 6.32 3.62
C LEU A 87 14.11 5.77 5.05
N LYS A 88 13.55 6.58 5.98
CA LYS A 88 13.35 6.14 7.37
C LYS A 88 12.32 4.99 7.44
N GLY A 89 12.53 4.02 8.34
CA GLY A 89 11.71 2.81 8.44
C GLY A 89 10.20 3.07 8.51
N LYS A 90 9.76 4.06 9.33
CA LYS A 90 8.34 4.48 9.39
C LYS A 90 7.80 4.98 8.05
N VAL A 91 8.63 5.62 7.22
CA VAL A 91 8.22 6.07 5.89
C VAL A 91 8.15 4.88 4.93
N CYS A 92 9.12 3.96 4.99
CA CYS A 92 9.10 2.74 4.19
C CYS A 92 7.82 1.92 4.47
N GLU A 93 7.51 1.73 5.74
CA GLU A 93 6.31 1.03 6.18
C GLU A 93 5.02 1.73 5.71
N LEU A 94 4.95 3.06 5.82
CA LEU A 94 3.81 3.85 5.36
C LEU A 94 3.58 3.68 3.85
N LEU A 95 4.65 3.76 3.05
CA LEU A 95 4.57 3.61 1.59
C LEU A 95 4.18 2.18 1.19
N SER A 96 4.77 1.17 1.83
CA SER A 96 4.45 -0.23 1.60
C SER A 96 2.97 -0.55 1.90
N ARG A 97 2.44 -0.03 3.01
CA ARG A 97 1.03 -0.20 3.39
C ARG A 97 0.05 0.57 2.50
N ALA A 98 0.49 1.68 1.90
CA ALA A 98 -0.31 2.48 0.98
C ALA A 98 -0.35 1.89 -0.45
N ALA A 99 0.70 1.21 -0.84
CA ALA A 99 0.89 0.66 -2.19
C ALA A 99 -0.29 -0.17 -2.73
N PRO A 100 -0.97 -1.04 -1.96
CA PRO A 100 -2.08 -1.85 -2.47
C PRO A 100 -3.17 -1.06 -3.21
N LEU A 101 -3.39 0.20 -2.86
CA LEU A 101 -4.46 1.02 -3.42
C LEU A 101 -4.09 1.76 -4.71
N TYR A 102 -2.84 1.64 -5.21
CA TYR A 102 -2.41 2.40 -6.39
C TYR A 102 -3.27 2.17 -7.65
N GLY A 103 -3.78 0.95 -7.82
CA GLY A 103 -4.60 0.55 -8.96
C GLY A 103 -6.11 0.65 -8.76
N VAL A 104 -6.59 1.15 -7.59
CA VAL A 104 -8.01 1.11 -7.23
C VAL A 104 -8.92 1.83 -8.23
N GLY A 105 -8.41 2.80 -8.95
CA GLY A 105 -9.16 3.53 -9.97
C GLY A 105 -9.57 2.72 -11.20
N LYS A 106 -8.96 1.58 -11.43
CA LYS A 106 -9.40 0.65 -12.47
C LYS A 106 -10.83 0.12 -12.23
N MET A 107 -11.36 0.27 -11.00
CA MET A 107 -12.78 0.02 -10.72
C MET A 107 -13.72 0.87 -11.58
N GLY A 108 -13.31 2.07 -11.96
CA GLY A 108 -14.07 2.94 -12.85
C GLY A 108 -13.87 2.69 -14.35
N VAL A 109 -12.96 1.78 -14.73
CA VAL A 109 -12.75 1.42 -16.13
C VAL A 109 -13.80 0.38 -16.56
N PRO A 110 -14.44 0.56 -17.74
CA PRO A 110 -15.40 -0.41 -18.27
C PRO A 110 -14.79 -1.81 -18.40
N GLU A 111 -15.55 -2.84 -18.02
CA GLU A 111 -15.07 -4.23 -17.96
C GLU A 111 -14.54 -4.73 -19.30
N HIS A 112 -15.22 -4.43 -20.40
CA HIS A 112 -14.80 -4.84 -21.75
C HIS A 112 -13.43 -4.24 -22.18
N ILE A 113 -13.00 -3.13 -21.55
CA ILE A 113 -11.66 -2.56 -21.74
C ILE A 113 -10.65 -3.25 -20.83
N LEU A 114 -11.03 -3.42 -19.57
CA LEU A 114 -10.15 -3.98 -18.53
C LEU A 114 -9.81 -5.45 -18.81
N THR A 115 -10.77 -6.20 -19.35
CA THR A 115 -10.65 -7.65 -19.60
C THR A 115 -10.36 -8.01 -21.06
N LYS A 116 -10.19 -7.02 -21.93
CA LYS A 116 -9.96 -7.22 -23.36
C LYS A 116 -8.71 -8.06 -23.60
N ALA A 117 -8.81 -9.05 -24.51
CA ALA A 117 -7.70 -9.94 -24.85
C ALA A 117 -6.78 -9.35 -25.91
N GLU A 118 -7.22 -8.43 -26.74
CA GLU A 118 -6.46 -7.75 -27.78
C GLU A 118 -5.89 -6.43 -27.29
N ALA A 119 -4.99 -5.83 -28.05
CA ALA A 119 -4.49 -4.50 -27.76
C ALA A 119 -5.61 -3.46 -27.74
N LEU A 120 -5.54 -2.53 -26.79
CA LEU A 120 -6.49 -1.41 -26.70
C LEU A 120 -6.28 -0.46 -27.89
N ASN A 121 -7.37 0.01 -28.49
CA ASN A 121 -7.34 1.10 -29.46
C ASN A 121 -7.22 2.47 -28.75
N ASP A 122 -7.06 3.55 -29.51
CA ASP A 122 -6.82 4.90 -28.94
C ASP A 122 -7.97 5.41 -28.05
N ARG A 123 -9.22 5.06 -28.36
CA ARG A 123 -10.38 5.43 -27.53
C ARG A 123 -10.38 4.66 -26.22
N GLU A 124 -10.14 3.37 -26.27
CA GLU A 124 -10.03 2.50 -25.10
C GLU A 124 -8.84 2.91 -24.22
N TRP A 125 -7.71 3.28 -24.82
CA TRP A 125 -6.58 3.86 -24.09
C TRP A 125 -6.94 5.16 -23.41
N THR A 126 -7.75 6.00 -24.03
CA THR A 126 -8.22 7.25 -23.40
C THR A 126 -9.04 6.96 -22.15
N GLU A 127 -9.91 5.96 -22.17
CA GLU A 127 -10.66 5.53 -20.98
C GLU A 127 -9.74 4.89 -19.94
N MET A 128 -8.85 4.00 -20.34
CA MET A 128 -7.90 3.36 -19.42
C MET A 128 -7.04 4.39 -18.68
N ARG A 129 -6.58 5.44 -19.36
CA ARG A 129 -5.75 6.50 -18.76
C ARG A 129 -6.45 7.36 -17.70
N LYS A 130 -7.76 7.23 -17.53
CA LYS A 130 -8.50 7.94 -16.47
C LYS A 130 -8.34 7.29 -15.09
N HIS A 131 -7.91 6.01 -15.02
CA HIS A 131 -7.88 5.31 -13.72
C HIS A 131 -7.02 5.98 -12.63
N PRO A 132 -5.90 6.70 -12.90
CA PRO A 132 -5.19 7.41 -11.84
C PRO A 132 -6.04 8.49 -11.17
N GLU A 133 -6.78 9.26 -11.95
CA GLU A 133 -7.69 10.31 -11.45
C GLU A 133 -8.88 9.70 -10.71
N ILE A 134 -9.48 8.65 -11.27
CA ILE A 134 -10.57 7.90 -10.62
C ILE A 134 -10.08 7.31 -9.30
N GLY A 135 -8.86 6.74 -9.26
CA GLY A 135 -8.26 6.20 -8.04
C GLY A 135 -8.07 7.27 -6.97
N ALA A 136 -7.58 8.42 -7.35
CA ALA A 136 -7.45 9.55 -6.45
C ALA A 136 -8.81 10.07 -5.93
N GLN A 137 -9.86 10.00 -6.75
CA GLN A 137 -11.24 10.34 -6.34
C GLN A 137 -11.84 9.29 -5.40
N ILE A 138 -11.65 7.99 -5.68
CA ILE A 138 -12.12 6.89 -4.81
C ILE A 138 -11.47 6.98 -3.43
N ILE A 139 -10.16 7.21 -3.38
CA ILE A 139 -9.44 7.36 -2.10
C ILE A 139 -9.87 8.63 -1.39
N GLY A 140 -10.11 9.71 -2.15
CA GLY A 140 -10.52 11.00 -1.61
C GLY A 140 -9.39 11.76 -0.91
N GLU A 141 -9.75 12.89 -0.30
CA GLU A 141 -8.84 13.69 0.52
C GLU A 141 -8.99 13.33 2.00
N HIS A 142 -7.90 12.93 2.61
CA HIS A 142 -7.87 12.49 4.00
C HIS A 142 -6.71 13.12 4.76
N LYS A 143 -6.94 13.40 6.05
CA LYS A 143 -5.88 13.79 7.00
C LYS A 143 -4.96 12.61 7.35
N ASP A 144 -5.40 11.41 7.07
CA ASP A 144 -4.66 10.19 7.34
C ASP A 144 -3.45 10.05 6.40
N PRO A 145 -2.22 9.92 6.94
CA PRO A 145 -1.01 9.85 6.13
C PRO A 145 -0.99 8.67 5.15
N LEU A 146 -1.54 7.51 5.52
CA LEU A 146 -1.55 6.31 4.67
C LEU A 146 -2.41 6.54 3.43
N LEU A 147 -3.64 7.02 3.61
CA LEU A 147 -4.55 7.32 2.50
C LEU A 147 -4.02 8.47 1.64
N GLY A 148 -3.34 9.46 2.25
CA GLY A 148 -2.64 10.50 1.51
C GLY A 148 -1.56 9.95 0.58
N GLN A 149 -0.72 9.01 1.05
CA GLN A 149 0.30 8.37 0.21
C GLN A 149 -0.32 7.47 -0.86
N ALA A 150 -1.37 6.72 -0.52
CA ALA A 150 -2.10 5.90 -1.48
C ALA A 150 -2.68 6.74 -2.62
N ARG A 151 -3.29 7.89 -2.30
CA ARG A 151 -3.82 8.84 -3.29
C ARG A 151 -2.72 9.38 -4.21
N ILE A 152 -1.58 9.74 -3.65
CA ILE A 152 -0.42 10.20 -4.43
C ILE A 152 0.06 9.10 -5.38
N MET A 153 0.24 7.86 -4.89
CA MET A 153 0.63 6.73 -5.72
C MET A 153 -0.39 6.45 -6.82
N ALA A 154 -1.69 6.43 -6.49
CA ALA A 154 -2.75 6.21 -7.47
C ALA A 154 -2.73 7.27 -8.58
N LEU A 155 -2.52 8.53 -8.23
CA LEU A 155 -2.53 9.63 -9.18
C LEU A 155 -1.28 9.70 -10.06
N THR A 156 -0.11 9.28 -9.55
CA THR A 156 1.18 9.63 -10.17
C THR A 156 2.03 8.45 -10.63
N HIS A 157 1.60 7.19 -10.45
CA HIS A 157 2.39 6.01 -10.84
C HIS A 157 2.58 5.85 -12.36
N HIS A 158 1.79 6.54 -13.17
CA HIS A 158 1.94 6.58 -14.63
C HIS A 158 2.58 7.88 -15.14
N GLU A 159 3.01 8.76 -14.23
CA GLU A 159 3.88 9.87 -14.63
C GLU A 159 5.25 9.33 -15.05
N ARG A 160 5.86 9.96 -16.03
CA ARG A 160 7.16 9.57 -16.58
C ARG A 160 8.20 10.65 -16.27
N TRP A 161 9.40 10.24 -15.97
CA TRP A 161 10.48 11.17 -15.64
C TRP A 161 10.72 12.22 -16.71
N ASP A 162 10.55 11.87 -17.98
CA ASP A 162 10.68 12.77 -19.13
C ASP A 162 9.50 13.75 -19.30
N GLY A 163 8.41 13.60 -18.56
CA GLY A 163 7.21 14.45 -18.64
C GLY A 163 6.21 14.01 -19.73
N THR A 164 6.41 12.83 -20.34
CA THR A 164 5.48 12.29 -21.36
C THR A 164 4.40 11.38 -20.75
N GLY A 165 4.34 11.30 -19.41
CA GLY A 165 3.38 10.51 -18.68
C GLY A 165 1.99 11.11 -18.60
N TYR A 166 1.17 10.58 -17.72
CA TYR A 166 -0.20 11.03 -17.44
C TYR A 166 -0.56 10.81 -15.95
N PRO A 167 -1.58 11.51 -15.40
CA PRO A 167 -2.49 12.44 -16.05
C PRO A 167 -1.96 13.88 -16.16
N ALA A 168 -1.09 14.33 -15.22
CA ALA A 168 -0.69 15.73 -15.08
C ALA A 168 0.56 16.09 -15.89
N LYS A 169 1.20 15.11 -16.53
CA LYS A 169 2.46 15.26 -17.30
C LYS A 169 3.58 15.90 -16.47
N LEU A 170 3.67 15.49 -15.20
CA LEU A 170 4.74 15.92 -14.30
C LEU A 170 6.09 15.43 -14.82
N LYS A 171 7.14 16.24 -14.63
CA LYS A 171 8.48 15.94 -15.11
C LYS A 171 9.50 15.94 -13.98
N GLY A 172 10.42 14.97 -13.99
CA GLY A 172 11.55 14.91 -13.07
C GLY A 172 11.11 14.88 -11.61
N GLU A 173 11.71 15.74 -10.80
CA GLU A 173 11.43 15.80 -9.37
C GLU A 173 10.06 16.42 -9.01
N ALA A 174 9.32 16.98 -9.97
CA ALA A 174 7.93 17.37 -9.78
C ALA A 174 7.01 16.17 -9.55
N ILE A 175 7.41 14.96 -10.01
CA ILE A 175 6.71 13.73 -9.68
C ILE A 175 7.01 13.38 -8.21
N PRO A 176 6.01 13.22 -7.35
CA PRO A 176 6.21 12.82 -5.95
C PRO A 176 7.00 11.50 -5.83
N VAL A 177 7.89 11.41 -4.84
CA VAL A 177 8.72 10.21 -4.62
C VAL A 177 7.90 8.92 -4.57
N PRO A 178 6.75 8.86 -3.85
CA PRO A 178 5.93 7.64 -3.83
C PRO A 178 5.45 7.19 -5.21
N GLY A 179 5.10 8.12 -6.10
CA GLY A 179 4.72 7.83 -7.48
C GLY A 179 5.87 7.28 -8.30
N ARG A 180 7.07 7.87 -8.16
CA ARG A 180 8.29 7.39 -8.84
C ARG A 180 8.69 5.97 -8.38
N ILE A 181 8.58 5.68 -7.08
CA ILE A 181 8.81 4.34 -6.51
C ILE A 181 7.79 3.36 -7.06
N MET A 182 6.51 3.74 -7.05
CA MET A 182 5.41 2.89 -7.50
C MET A 182 5.52 2.57 -9.00
N ALA A 183 5.96 3.52 -9.82
CA ALA A 183 6.16 3.31 -11.26
C ALA A 183 7.17 2.18 -11.55
N VAL A 184 8.27 2.09 -10.80
CA VAL A 184 9.26 1.01 -10.95
C VAL A 184 8.70 -0.32 -10.44
N ALA A 185 8.04 -0.33 -9.29
CA ALA A 185 7.43 -1.53 -8.70
C ALA A 185 6.34 -2.11 -9.62
N ASP A 186 5.44 -1.27 -10.14
CA ASP A 186 4.38 -1.67 -11.06
C ASP A 186 4.94 -2.18 -12.40
N ALA A 187 5.92 -1.50 -12.97
CA ALA A 187 6.55 -1.94 -14.21
C ALA A 187 7.27 -3.28 -14.07
N PHE A 188 7.96 -3.52 -12.95
CA PHE A 188 8.58 -4.82 -12.67
C PHE A 188 7.52 -5.90 -12.53
N GLU A 189 6.50 -5.68 -11.73
CA GLU A 189 5.38 -6.60 -11.54
C GLU A 189 4.70 -6.92 -12.88
N ALA A 190 4.36 -5.91 -13.67
CA ALA A 190 3.71 -6.08 -14.97
C ALA A 190 4.56 -6.87 -15.96
N MET A 191 5.89 -6.79 -15.89
CA MET A 191 6.78 -7.53 -16.78
C MET A 191 7.05 -8.96 -16.33
N THR A 192 6.97 -9.25 -15.04
CA THR A 192 7.36 -10.55 -14.45
C THR A 192 6.17 -11.42 -14.07
N SER A 193 4.95 -10.90 -14.12
CA SER A 193 3.70 -11.64 -13.89
C SER A 193 3.02 -12.02 -15.19
N THR A 194 2.24 -13.10 -15.17
CA THR A 194 1.42 -13.54 -16.32
C THR A 194 0.35 -12.48 -16.59
N GLN A 195 0.29 -12.01 -17.82
CA GLN A 195 -0.76 -11.11 -18.29
C GLN A 195 -1.48 -11.75 -19.47
N ARG A 196 -2.73 -11.34 -19.73
CA ARG A 196 -3.56 -11.91 -20.80
C ARG A 196 -2.91 -11.85 -22.19
N HIS A 197 -2.07 -10.82 -22.43
CA HIS A 197 -1.45 -10.55 -23.73
C HIS A 197 0.04 -10.84 -23.77
N ARG A 198 0.64 -11.26 -22.66
CA ARG A 198 2.09 -11.32 -22.58
C ARG A 198 2.56 -12.36 -21.56
N SER A 199 3.43 -13.23 -22.02
CA SER A 199 4.17 -14.12 -21.14
C SER A 199 5.14 -13.34 -20.25
N PRO A 200 5.32 -13.76 -18.98
CA PRO A 200 6.26 -13.13 -18.07
C PRO A 200 7.70 -13.28 -18.57
N ILE A 201 8.50 -12.25 -18.33
CA ILE A 201 9.95 -12.31 -18.55
C ILE A 201 10.68 -12.51 -17.23
N SER A 202 11.95 -12.93 -17.30
CA SER A 202 12.78 -13.11 -16.10
C SER A 202 12.98 -11.78 -15.35
N ALA A 203 13.19 -11.86 -14.03
CA ALA A 203 13.48 -10.69 -13.20
C ALA A 203 14.66 -9.85 -13.75
N MET A 204 15.72 -10.53 -14.20
CA MET A 204 16.87 -9.86 -14.82
C MET A 204 16.52 -9.23 -16.17
N GLY A 205 15.61 -9.84 -16.94
CA GLY A 205 15.09 -9.26 -18.19
C GLY A 205 14.29 -7.98 -17.94
N ALA A 206 13.44 -7.98 -16.90
CA ALA A 206 12.71 -6.80 -16.47
C ALA A 206 13.66 -5.70 -15.96
N ALA A 207 14.66 -6.06 -15.15
CA ALA A 207 15.65 -5.13 -14.65
C ALA A 207 16.44 -4.43 -15.77
N LYS A 208 16.85 -5.16 -16.81
CA LYS A 208 17.52 -4.58 -17.98
C LYS A 208 16.63 -3.59 -18.70
N LYS A 209 15.32 -3.87 -18.85
CA LYS A 209 14.37 -2.94 -19.48
C LYS A 209 14.17 -1.68 -18.65
N ILE A 210 13.99 -1.83 -17.33
CA ILE A 210 13.85 -0.68 -16.41
C ILE A 210 15.13 0.18 -16.46
N ALA A 211 16.31 -0.43 -16.46
CA ALA A 211 17.57 0.28 -16.57
C ALA A 211 17.73 1.04 -17.90
N ALA A 212 17.29 0.46 -19.03
CA ALA A 212 17.33 1.11 -20.33
C ALA A 212 16.39 2.33 -20.44
N ASP A 213 15.34 2.38 -19.62
CA ASP A 213 14.39 3.49 -19.55
C ASP A 213 14.70 4.48 -18.42
N SER A 214 15.86 4.36 -17.79
CA SER A 214 16.38 5.33 -16.82
C SER A 214 16.51 6.71 -17.43
N GLY A 215 16.01 7.75 -16.76
CA GLY A 215 16.00 9.12 -17.27
C GLY A 215 14.91 9.41 -18.31
N LYS A 216 14.16 8.39 -18.76
CA LYS A 216 12.99 8.51 -19.64
C LYS A 216 11.71 8.22 -18.87
N GLN A 217 11.39 6.95 -18.69
CA GLN A 217 10.22 6.56 -17.89
C GLN A 217 10.50 6.69 -16.40
N PHE A 218 11.67 6.27 -15.95
CA PHE A 218 11.98 6.11 -14.53
C PHE A 218 13.04 7.12 -14.04
N ASP A 219 12.91 7.50 -12.79
CA ASP A 219 13.92 8.31 -12.07
C ASP A 219 15.24 7.55 -11.98
N PRO A 220 16.37 8.13 -12.47
CA PRO A 220 17.68 7.48 -12.41
C PRO A 220 18.14 7.09 -11.01
N LYS A 221 17.77 7.87 -9.98
CA LYS A 221 18.11 7.57 -8.58
C LYS A 221 17.36 6.31 -8.12
N ILE A 222 16.08 6.20 -8.46
CA ILE A 222 15.25 5.04 -8.11
C ILE A 222 15.70 3.80 -8.89
N VAL A 223 16.02 3.93 -10.17
CA VAL A 223 16.59 2.82 -10.96
C VAL A 223 17.90 2.32 -10.36
N SER A 224 18.80 3.22 -9.94
CA SER A 224 20.05 2.84 -9.29
C SER A 224 19.82 2.09 -7.97
N ALA A 225 18.85 2.50 -7.16
CA ALA A 225 18.46 1.79 -5.95
C ALA A 225 17.82 0.42 -6.26
N PHE A 226 16.92 0.35 -7.25
CA PHE A 226 16.28 -0.87 -7.72
C PHE A 226 17.30 -1.92 -8.16
N MET A 227 18.33 -1.54 -8.92
CA MET A 227 19.36 -2.47 -9.39
C MET A 227 20.12 -3.15 -8.24
N LYS A 228 20.17 -2.55 -7.05
CA LYS A 228 20.79 -3.16 -5.85
C LYS A 228 19.91 -4.25 -5.23
N VAL A 229 18.59 -4.17 -5.41
CA VAL A 229 17.60 -5.03 -4.75
C VAL A 229 16.84 -5.97 -5.70
N VAL A 230 17.23 -6.06 -6.98
CA VAL A 230 16.57 -6.92 -7.99
C VAL A 230 16.47 -8.38 -7.53
N LYS A 231 17.49 -8.92 -6.87
CA LYS A 231 17.45 -10.30 -6.36
C LYS A 231 16.35 -10.47 -5.31
N GLN A 232 16.22 -9.51 -4.39
CA GLN A 232 15.16 -9.53 -3.37
C GLN A 232 13.77 -9.41 -4.00
N PHE A 233 13.61 -8.61 -5.06
CA PHE A 233 12.37 -8.57 -5.86
C PHE A 233 12.03 -9.94 -6.45
N ASP A 234 13.01 -10.68 -6.98
CA ASP A 234 12.79 -12.02 -7.51
C ASP A 234 12.46 -13.04 -6.40
N GLU A 235 13.06 -12.91 -5.21
CA GLU A 235 12.73 -13.70 -4.02
C GLU A 235 11.29 -13.44 -3.54
N VAL A 236 10.84 -12.18 -3.52
CA VAL A 236 9.45 -11.82 -3.23
C VAL A 236 8.50 -12.48 -4.22
N ARG A 237 8.81 -12.40 -5.52
CA ARG A 237 8.03 -13.05 -6.58
C ARG A 237 7.96 -14.57 -6.40
N ALA A 238 9.06 -15.19 -6.02
CA ALA A 238 9.13 -16.63 -5.77
C ALA A 238 8.32 -17.05 -4.53
N ARG A 239 8.27 -16.21 -3.51
CA ARG A 239 7.51 -16.42 -2.26
C ARG A 239 6.01 -16.28 -2.47
N HIS A 240 5.60 -15.28 -3.23
CA HIS A 240 4.20 -14.96 -3.51
C HIS A 240 3.84 -15.35 -4.95
N LYS A 241 3.94 -16.62 -5.26
CA LYS A 241 3.48 -17.14 -6.57
C LYS A 241 1.96 -17.06 -6.65
N ASP A 242 1.45 -16.76 -7.84
CA ASP A 242 0.03 -16.84 -8.10
C ASP A 242 -0.36 -18.33 -8.08
N GLU A 243 -1.22 -18.71 -7.15
CA GLU A 243 -1.82 -20.03 -7.12
C GLU A 243 -2.92 -20.07 -8.19
N LEU A 244 -2.63 -20.74 -9.30
CA LEU A 244 -3.59 -20.92 -10.41
C LEU A 244 -4.72 -21.92 -10.07
N GLU A 245 -4.69 -22.53 -8.89
CA GLU A 245 -5.63 -23.55 -8.46
C GLU A 245 -6.32 -23.12 -7.16
N GLY A 246 -7.65 -22.94 -7.16
CA GLY A 246 -8.40 -22.95 -5.91
C GLY A 246 -9.60 -22.03 -5.74
N ILE A 247 -10.11 -21.37 -6.77
CA ILE A 247 -11.34 -20.56 -6.62
C ILE A 247 -12.49 -21.07 -7.50
N HIS A 248 -12.40 -22.31 -7.98
CA HIS A 248 -13.58 -22.98 -8.53
C HIS A 248 -14.49 -23.61 -7.46
N ASP A 249 -14.06 -23.67 -6.19
CA ASP A 249 -14.80 -24.30 -5.08
C ASP A 249 -15.32 -23.33 -4.02
N LEU A 250 -15.59 -22.09 -4.35
CA LEU A 250 -16.56 -21.32 -3.58
C LEU A 250 -17.95 -21.77 -4.05
N ASP A 251 -18.35 -22.93 -3.57
CA ASP A 251 -19.75 -23.38 -3.62
C ASP A 251 -20.58 -22.40 -2.75
N PHE A 252 -21.09 -21.39 -3.38
CA PHE A 252 -22.12 -20.52 -2.80
C PHE A 252 -23.44 -21.30 -2.76
N GLY A 253 -23.47 -22.40 -1.98
CA GLY A 253 -24.59 -23.24 -1.66
C GLY A 253 -25.81 -23.00 -2.54
N ALA A 254 -26.00 -23.83 -3.57
CA ALA A 254 -27.23 -23.82 -4.33
C ALA A 254 -28.42 -23.96 -3.34
N PRO A 255 -29.47 -23.14 -3.43
CA PRO A 255 -30.61 -23.26 -2.53
C PRO A 255 -31.16 -24.67 -2.61
N ALA A 256 -31.26 -25.35 -1.46
CA ALA A 256 -31.82 -26.67 -1.36
C ALA A 256 -33.18 -26.68 -2.07
N LYS A 257 -33.31 -27.47 -3.13
CA LYS A 257 -34.58 -27.73 -3.76
C LYS A 257 -35.52 -28.35 -2.72
N LYS A 258 -36.61 -27.65 -2.42
CA LYS A 258 -37.74 -28.17 -1.69
C LYS A 258 -38.50 -29.15 -2.56
#